data_5cec79e0e3cc81e56e55013a491f0dfc
#
_entry.id   5cec79e0e3cc81e56e55013a491f0dfc
#
_cell.length_a   1.000
_cell.length_b   1.000
_cell.length_c   1.000
_cell.angle_alpha   90.00
_cell.angle_beta   90.00
_cell.angle_gamma   90.00
#
_symmetry.space_group_name_H-M   'P 1'
#
loop_
_entity.id
_entity.type
_entity.pdbx_description
1 polymer ?
#
loop_
_entity_poly.entity_id
_entity_poly.type
_entity_poly.pdbx_seq_one_letter_code
_entity_poly.pdbx_strand_id
1 'polypeptide(L)'
;MNYEEAVAYIEDIPRFTTKNSLDHTRECLRRLGDPQRKFRVIHVAGTNGKGSTCAFITSVLREAGYSCGLFTSPHLVEINERFQINEEVIDDDTFLRAFEKVKKLSDELVAEGSYHPTYFETLLLMGMVIFAEAGVDYVTLETGLGGRLDATTAVENPAACVITSISLDHMQYLGNTVSEIAGEKAGIMVPGVPVIYDGNDPDAAGVMREHAEKLGCPYYELKREDTEIHKITKDGIRFSLKDKTYGDTVFDIPFIARYQVMNAALAVKTIQVLENQIPVSLEALKAGMAKTRWQGRMETVLPGVIVDGAHNEDGVEKFVETAEHFQKEIPLTLLFSAVDDKDYTDMIRTICSRIRFRHVIVTQVGGYRKVPVEELAEIFREDGVPEVEAIEDVPAAFERAAKEKGEDGMLFCVGSLYLVGEIKAVIRRKKL
;
A
#
# COMPACT_ATOMS: atom_id res chain seq x y z
N MET A 1 -24.15 -4.67 -19.42
CA MET A 1 -22.68 -4.58 -19.49
C MET A 1 -22.14 -5.77 -18.72
N ASN A 2 -21.11 -6.43 -19.22
CA ASN A 2 -20.44 -7.51 -18.48
C ASN A 2 -19.27 -6.94 -17.67
N TYR A 3 -18.58 -7.79 -16.90
CA TYR A 3 -17.47 -7.37 -16.03
C TYR A 3 -16.32 -6.74 -16.83
N GLU A 4 -15.88 -7.38 -17.92
CA GLU A 4 -14.77 -6.90 -18.75
C GLU A 4 -15.08 -5.55 -19.38
N GLU A 5 -16.33 -5.34 -19.84
CA GLU A 5 -16.78 -4.05 -20.36
C GLU A 5 -16.81 -2.96 -19.28
N ALA A 6 -17.16 -3.31 -18.03
CA ALA A 6 -17.15 -2.39 -16.91
C ALA A 6 -15.72 -1.99 -16.50
N VAL A 7 -14.80 -2.95 -16.46
CA VAL A 7 -13.37 -2.70 -16.22
C VAL A 7 -12.80 -1.79 -17.30
N ALA A 8 -13.02 -2.11 -18.57
CA ALA A 8 -12.56 -1.31 -19.70
C ALA A 8 -13.10 0.12 -19.64
N TYR A 9 -14.38 0.31 -19.30
CA TYR A 9 -14.97 1.64 -19.10
C TYR A 9 -14.24 2.44 -18.02
N ILE A 10 -13.95 1.82 -16.87
CA ILE A 10 -13.24 2.50 -15.78
C ILE A 10 -11.81 2.83 -16.20
N GLU A 11 -11.12 1.94 -16.88
CA GLU A 11 -9.74 2.15 -17.32
C GLU A 11 -9.60 3.22 -18.39
N ASP A 12 -10.63 3.48 -19.18
CA ASP A 12 -10.71 4.58 -20.15
C ASP A 12 -10.86 5.96 -19.46
N ILE A 13 -11.28 6.01 -18.19
CA ILE A 13 -11.32 7.26 -17.43
C ILE A 13 -9.89 7.73 -17.16
N PRO A 14 -9.49 8.96 -17.55
CA PRO A 14 -8.15 9.45 -17.33
C PRO A 14 -7.73 9.38 -15.86
N ARG A 15 -6.62 8.71 -15.58
CA ARG A 15 -6.10 8.53 -14.20
C ARG A 15 -5.53 9.82 -13.61
N PHE A 16 -4.87 10.63 -14.46
CA PHE A 16 -4.26 11.91 -14.08
C PHE A 16 -4.95 13.04 -14.84
N THR A 17 -5.96 13.60 -14.24
CA THR A 17 -6.73 14.74 -14.75
C THR A 17 -6.89 15.78 -13.64
N THR A 18 -7.46 16.93 -13.97
CA THR A 18 -7.86 17.90 -12.95
C THR A 18 -8.85 17.21 -12.01
N LYS A 19 -8.50 17.13 -10.73
CA LYS A 19 -9.38 16.57 -9.70
C LYS A 19 -10.66 17.40 -9.60
N ASN A 20 -11.79 16.74 -9.45
CA ASN A 20 -13.01 17.38 -9.00
C ASN A 20 -12.83 17.89 -7.55
N SER A 21 -13.67 18.81 -7.13
CA SER A 21 -13.65 19.26 -5.74
C SER A 21 -14.15 18.15 -4.80
N LEU A 22 -13.75 18.16 -3.54
CA LEU A 22 -14.31 17.25 -2.53
C LEU A 22 -15.84 17.40 -2.40
N ASP A 23 -16.37 18.61 -2.66
CA ASP A 23 -17.82 18.84 -2.65
C ASP A 23 -18.52 18.07 -3.77
N HIS A 24 -17.88 17.91 -4.92
CA HIS A 24 -18.41 17.05 -5.98
C HIS A 24 -18.48 15.59 -5.53
N THR A 25 -17.42 15.07 -4.91
CA THR A 25 -17.41 13.70 -4.39
C THR A 25 -18.44 13.52 -3.27
N ARG A 26 -18.61 14.51 -2.38
CA ARG A 26 -19.68 14.50 -1.33
C ARG A 26 -21.06 14.49 -1.95
N GLU A 27 -21.30 15.29 -3.00
CA GLU A 27 -22.58 15.27 -3.72
C GLU A 27 -22.84 13.90 -4.36
N CYS A 28 -21.84 13.27 -4.96
CA CYS A 28 -21.97 11.91 -5.48
C CYS A 28 -22.36 10.91 -4.38
N LEU A 29 -21.69 10.97 -3.22
CA LEU A 29 -22.00 10.12 -2.07
C LEU A 29 -23.44 10.34 -1.58
N ARG A 30 -23.86 11.60 -1.47
CA ARG A 30 -25.24 11.97 -1.07
C ARG A 30 -26.27 11.40 -2.04
N ARG A 31 -26.04 11.49 -3.35
CA ARG A 31 -26.95 10.92 -4.37
C ARG A 31 -26.99 9.40 -4.34
N LEU A 32 -25.92 8.74 -3.90
CA LEU A 32 -25.87 7.29 -3.65
C LEU A 32 -26.52 6.89 -2.32
N GLY A 33 -27.09 7.84 -1.56
CA GLY A 33 -27.75 7.59 -0.29
C GLY A 33 -26.81 7.52 0.91
N ASP A 34 -25.71 8.26 0.86
CA ASP A 34 -24.68 8.34 1.92
C ASP A 34 -24.17 6.97 2.39
N PRO A 35 -23.71 6.10 1.49
CA PRO A 35 -23.29 4.74 1.84
C PRO A 35 -22.18 4.73 2.90
N GLN A 36 -21.27 5.71 2.88
CA GLN A 36 -20.16 5.88 3.83
C GLN A 36 -20.59 6.08 5.29
N ARG A 37 -21.84 6.40 5.55
CA ARG A 37 -22.39 6.59 6.90
C ARG A 37 -22.89 5.29 7.54
N LYS A 38 -22.90 4.17 6.80
CA LYS A 38 -23.41 2.88 7.29
C LYS A 38 -22.35 2.07 8.06
N PHE A 39 -21.11 2.49 8.06
CA PHE A 39 -19.98 1.85 8.73
C PHE A 39 -19.03 2.91 9.32
N ARG A 40 -18.10 2.49 10.15
CA ARG A 40 -17.05 3.36 10.70
C ARG A 40 -15.77 3.24 9.87
N VAL A 41 -15.07 4.35 9.70
CA VAL A 41 -13.86 4.41 8.87
C VAL A 41 -12.62 4.64 9.72
N ILE A 42 -11.54 3.90 9.43
CA ILE A 42 -10.18 4.23 9.85
C ILE A 42 -9.45 4.69 8.59
N HIS A 43 -9.08 5.97 8.54
CA HIS A 43 -8.54 6.63 7.35
C HIS A 43 -7.02 6.65 7.40
N VAL A 44 -6.35 6.11 6.37
CA VAL A 44 -4.89 5.91 6.36
C VAL A 44 -4.25 6.66 5.19
N ALA A 45 -3.33 7.58 5.51
CA ALA A 45 -2.49 8.29 4.55
C ALA A 45 -0.99 7.99 4.81
N GLY A 46 -0.13 8.45 3.91
CA GLY A 46 1.31 8.28 4.00
C GLY A 46 1.97 8.17 2.63
N THR A 47 3.29 8.11 2.58
CA THR A 47 4.02 7.80 1.35
C THR A 47 4.12 6.29 1.19
N ASN A 48 4.80 5.61 2.08
CA ASN A 48 4.96 4.16 2.10
C ASN A 48 4.27 3.55 3.32
N GLY A 49 3.85 2.27 3.23
CA GLY A 49 3.28 1.54 4.36
C GLY A 49 1.76 1.62 4.53
N LYS A 50 1.04 2.49 3.79
CA LYS A 50 -0.42 2.65 3.90
C LYS A 50 -1.18 1.32 3.85
N GLY A 51 -1.08 0.62 2.72
CA GLY A 51 -1.78 -0.65 2.52
C GLY A 51 -1.40 -1.72 3.55
N SER A 52 -0.11 -1.80 3.95
CA SER A 52 0.32 -2.72 5.00
C SER A 52 -0.33 -2.40 6.35
N THR A 53 -0.37 -1.10 6.73
CA THR A 53 -1.02 -0.65 7.98
C THR A 53 -2.53 -0.93 7.93
N CYS A 54 -3.16 -0.68 6.77
CA CYS A 54 -4.56 -1.04 6.55
C CYS A 54 -4.80 -2.54 6.75
N ALA A 55 -3.95 -3.38 6.17
CA ALA A 55 -4.06 -4.84 6.30
C ALA A 55 -3.92 -5.30 7.76
N PHE A 56 -2.95 -4.76 8.52
CA PHE A 56 -2.82 -5.08 9.95
C PHE A 56 -4.06 -4.70 10.74
N ILE A 57 -4.58 -3.48 10.55
CA ILE A 57 -5.80 -3.02 11.24
C ILE A 57 -6.99 -3.92 10.89
N THR A 58 -7.19 -4.21 9.60
CA THR A 58 -8.29 -5.04 9.12
C THR A 58 -8.20 -6.45 9.70
N SER A 59 -7.02 -7.07 9.69
CA SER A 59 -6.81 -8.42 10.22
C SER A 59 -7.10 -8.50 11.73
N VAL A 60 -6.69 -7.48 12.50
CA VAL A 60 -6.99 -7.40 13.94
C VAL A 60 -8.49 -7.26 14.19
N LEU A 61 -9.17 -6.39 13.47
CA LEU A 61 -10.62 -6.20 13.63
C LEU A 61 -11.39 -7.49 13.27
N ARG A 62 -10.94 -8.20 12.25
CA ARG A 62 -11.49 -9.52 11.87
C ARG A 62 -11.33 -10.56 12.98
N GLU A 63 -10.14 -10.69 13.56
CA GLU A 63 -9.87 -11.61 14.67
C GLU A 63 -10.67 -11.24 15.93
N ALA A 64 -11.01 -9.95 16.08
CA ALA A 64 -11.90 -9.48 17.13
C ALA A 64 -13.39 -9.75 16.85
N GLY A 65 -13.74 -10.30 15.68
CA GLY A 65 -15.09 -10.70 15.31
C GLY A 65 -15.90 -9.63 14.58
N TYR A 66 -15.29 -8.51 14.18
CA TYR A 66 -15.96 -7.47 13.37
C TYR A 66 -15.99 -7.84 11.89
N SER A 67 -17.04 -7.42 11.20
CA SER A 67 -17.09 -7.45 9.74
C SER A 67 -16.37 -6.22 9.16
N CYS A 68 -15.43 -6.45 8.24
CA CYS A 68 -14.53 -5.40 7.79
C CYS A 68 -14.50 -5.26 6.27
N GLY A 69 -14.51 -4.00 5.81
CA GLY A 69 -14.13 -3.62 4.46
C GLY A 69 -12.68 -3.10 4.44
N LEU A 70 -11.98 -3.35 3.33
CA LEU A 70 -10.67 -2.80 3.06
C LEU A 70 -10.66 -2.20 1.66
N PHE A 71 -10.37 -0.88 1.59
CA PHE A 71 -10.16 -0.16 0.32
C PHE A 71 -8.71 0.23 0.18
N THR A 72 -8.05 -0.21 -0.90
CA THR A 72 -6.63 0.02 -1.13
C THR A 72 -6.32 0.42 -2.56
N SER A 73 -5.12 0.98 -2.77
CA SER A 73 -4.62 1.38 -4.10
C SER A 73 -3.08 1.38 -4.17
N PRO A 74 -2.53 1.06 -5.35
CA PRO A 74 -3.20 0.45 -6.51
C PRO A 74 -3.47 -1.06 -6.33
N HIS A 75 -4.15 -1.69 -7.28
CA HIS A 75 -4.19 -3.15 -7.42
C HIS A 75 -2.92 -3.68 -8.10
N LEU A 76 -2.62 -4.95 -7.94
CA LEU A 76 -1.46 -5.61 -8.57
C LEU A 76 -1.82 -6.32 -9.87
N VAL A 77 -2.89 -7.11 -9.89
CA VAL A 77 -3.32 -7.92 -11.03
C VAL A 77 -4.71 -7.52 -11.49
N GLU A 78 -5.69 -7.52 -10.59
CA GLU A 78 -7.11 -7.31 -10.91
C GLU A 78 -7.68 -6.12 -10.12
N ILE A 79 -8.51 -5.32 -10.77
CA ILE A 79 -9.11 -4.12 -10.19
C ILE A 79 -9.92 -4.43 -8.92
N ASN A 80 -10.49 -5.63 -8.82
CA ASN A 80 -11.25 -6.12 -7.66
C ASN A 80 -10.42 -6.14 -6.38
N GLU A 81 -9.09 -6.30 -6.48
CA GLU A 81 -8.16 -6.32 -5.33
C GLU A 81 -8.26 -5.06 -4.46
N ARG A 82 -8.78 -3.96 -5.02
CA ARG A 82 -8.99 -2.70 -4.30
C ARG A 82 -10.11 -2.77 -3.27
N PHE A 83 -10.95 -3.78 -3.37
CA PHE A 83 -12.14 -3.96 -2.54
C PHE A 83 -12.08 -5.34 -1.90
N GLN A 84 -11.88 -5.39 -0.60
CA GLN A 84 -11.92 -6.63 0.15
C GLN A 84 -12.99 -6.55 1.23
N ILE A 85 -13.73 -7.65 1.40
CA ILE A 85 -14.67 -7.84 2.50
C ILE A 85 -14.16 -9.00 3.32
N ASN A 86 -13.87 -8.75 4.59
CA ASN A 86 -13.36 -9.78 5.49
C ASN A 86 -12.07 -10.45 4.99
N GLU A 87 -11.13 -9.66 4.42
CA GLU A 87 -9.86 -10.07 3.82
C GLU A 87 -9.99 -10.89 2.52
N GLU A 88 -11.20 -11.02 1.98
CA GLU A 88 -11.46 -11.67 0.69
C GLU A 88 -11.75 -10.63 -0.38
N VAL A 89 -11.10 -10.76 -1.54
CA VAL A 89 -11.37 -9.91 -2.72
C VAL A 89 -12.79 -10.16 -3.20
N ILE A 90 -13.52 -9.11 -3.53
CA ILE A 90 -14.88 -9.23 -4.04
C ILE A 90 -14.94 -9.97 -5.37
N ASP A 91 -16.08 -10.62 -5.62
CA ASP A 91 -16.37 -11.25 -6.90
C ASP A 91 -16.80 -10.24 -7.99
N ASP A 92 -16.80 -10.69 -9.24
CA ASP A 92 -17.13 -9.89 -10.41
C ASP A 92 -18.58 -9.40 -10.40
N ASP A 93 -19.51 -10.19 -9.86
CA ASP A 93 -20.92 -9.82 -9.74
C ASP A 93 -21.11 -8.66 -8.74
N THR A 94 -20.39 -8.68 -7.64
CA THR A 94 -20.40 -7.58 -6.64
C THR A 94 -19.80 -6.32 -7.24
N PHE A 95 -18.68 -6.44 -7.97
CA PHE A 95 -18.07 -5.33 -8.70
C PHE A 95 -19.05 -4.72 -9.71
N LEU A 96 -19.67 -5.57 -10.54
CA LEU A 96 -20.58 -5.12 -11.60
C LEU A 96 -21.82 -4.41 -11.03
N ARG A 97 -22.43 -4.94 -9.97
CA ARG A 97 -23.58 -4.29 -9.31
C ARG A 97 -23.23 -2.90 -8.79
N ALA A 98 -22.06 -2.73 -8.16
CA ALA A 98 -21.62 -1.42 -7.67
C ALA A 98 -21.29 -0.47 -8.83
N PHE A 99 -20.62 -0.97 -9.84
CA PHE A 99 -20.33 -0.20 -11.06
C PHE A 99 -21.59 0.34 -11.73
N GLU A 100 -22.62 -0.48 -11.94
CA GLU A 100 -23.88 -0.06 -12.57
C GLU A 100 -24.54 1.09 -11.82
N LYS A 101 -24.50 1.09 -10.48
CA LYS A 101 -25.04 2.18 -9.66
C LYS A 101 -24.25 3.47 -9.83
N VAL A 102 -22.92 3.38 -9.79
CA VAL A 102 -22.05 4.55 -9.94
C VAL A 102 -22.09 5.08 -11.37
N LYS A 103 -22.13 4.21 -12.37
CA LYS A 103 -22.28 4.60 -13.77
C LYS A 103 -23.61 5.33 -14.02
N LYS A 104 -24.72 4.82 -13.49
CA LYS A 104 -26.00 5.50 -13.59
C LYS A 104 -25.94 6.91 -13.02
N LEU A 105 -25.35 7.09 -11.83
CA LEU A 105 -25.12 8.40 -11.22
C LEU A 105 -24.26 9.28 -12.14
N SER A 106 -23.17 8.74 -12.68
CA SER A 106 -22.27 9.49 -13.57
C SER A 106 -22.99 9.98 -14.82
N ASP A 107 -23.82 9.14 -15.45
CA ASP A 107 -24.63 9.50 -16.61
C ASP A 107 -25.65 10.61 -16.29
N GLU A 108 -26.28 10.56 -15.10
CA GLU A 108 -27.19 11.60 -14.61
C GLU A 108 -26.46 12.93 -14.41
N LEU A 109 -25.29 12.93 -13.75
CA LEU A 109 -24.48 14.13 -13.52
C LEU A 109 -24.07 14.80 -14.84
N VAL A 110 -23.59 14.01 -15.80
CA VAL A 110 -23.21 14.51 -17.14
C VAL A 110 -24.43 15.09 -17.88
N ALA A 111 -25.59 14.43 -17.82
CA ALA A 111 -26.83 14.93 -18.42
C ALA A 111 -27.30 16.25 -17.80
N GLU A 112 -27.01 16.50 -16.53
CA GLU A 112 -27.28 17.74 -15.82
C GLU A 112 -26.23 18.85 -16.08
N GLY A 113 -25.18 18.55 -16.87
CA GLY A 113 -24.07 19.47 -17.16
C GLY A 113 -23.01 19.54 -16.06
N SER A 114 -22.97 18.57 -15.15
CA SER A 114 -21.93 18.41 -14.14
C SER A 114 -20.77 17.56 -14.64
N TYR A 115 -19.74 17.38 -13.82
CA TYR A 115 -18.54 16.62 -14.19
C TYR A 115 -18.72 15.12 -13.92
N HIS A 116 -18.14 14.30 -14.80
CA HIS A 116 -17.99 12.87 -14.54
C HIS A 116 -17.01 12.64 -13.38
N PRO A 117 -17.29 11.71 -12.44
CA PRO A 117 -16.29 11.30 -11.45
C PRO A 117 -14.99 10.83 -12.12
N THR A 118 -13.84 11.22 -11.58
CA THR A 118 -12.53 10.76 -12.05
C THR A 118 -12.37 9.25 -11.83
N TYR A 119 -11.32 8.66 -12.41
CA TYR A 119 -10.99 7.25 -12.21
C TYR A 119 -11.00 6.83 -10.73
N PHE A 120 -10.30 7.58 -9.87
CA PHE A 120 -10.20 7.23 -8.46
C PHE A 120 -11.50 7.53 -7.68
N GLU A 121 -12.20 8.61 -8.01
CA GLU A 121 -13.53 8.90 -7.43
C GLU A 121 -14.54 7.81 -7.77
N THR A 122 -14.56 7.32 -9.02
CA THR A 122 -15.43 6.20 -9.42
C THR A 122 -15.18 4.96 -8.56
N LEU A 123 -13.91 4.59 -8.37
CA LEU A 123 -13.55 3.44 -7.54
C LEU A 123 -13.91 3.66 -6.07
N LEU A 124 -13.67 4.85 -5.52
CA LEU A 124 -14.09 5.17 -4.15
C LEU A 124 -15.60 5.03 -3.98
N LEU A 125 -16.39 5.63 -4.88
CA LEU A 125 -17.85 5.56 -4.82
C LEU A 125 -18.35 4.11 -4.89
N MET A 126 -17.75 3.28 -5.77
CA MET A 126 -18.03 1.85 -5.82
C MET A 126 -17.70 1.17 -4.49
N GLY A 127 -16.53 1.44 -3.91
CA GLY A 127 -16.13 0.87 -2.61
C GLY A 127 -17.14 1.21 -1.49
N MET A 128 -17.58 2.47 -1.42
CA MET A 128 -18.57 2.89 -0.43
C MET A 128 -19.90 2.14 -0.59
N VAL A 129 -20.35 1.93 -1.83
CA VAL A 129 -21.58 1.14 -2.13
C VAL A 129 -21.37 -0.33 -1.74
N ILE A 130 -20.26 -0.94 -2.13
CA ILE A 130 -19.94 -2.36 -1.85
C ILE A 130 -19.96 -2.61 -0.34
N PHE A 131 -19.24 -1.81 0.44
CA PHE A 131 -19.14 -1.99 1.89
C PHE A 131 -20.46 -1.76 2.60
N ALA A 132 -21.23 -0.76 2.16
CA ALA A 132 -22.56 -0.49 2.70
C ALA A 132 -23.55 -1.63 2.44
N GLU A 133 -23.49 -2.26 1.27
CA GLU A 133 -24.34 -3.39 0.91
C GLU A 133 -23.93 -4.68 1.61
N ALA A 134 -22.63 -4.86 1.84
CA ALA A 134 -22.10 -5.97 2.61
C ALA A 134 -22.42 -5.86 4.11
N GLY A 135 -22.83 -4.68 4.60
CA GLY A 135 -23.16 -4.43 6.00
C GLY A 135 -21.95 -4.57 6.92
N VAL A 136 -20.77 -4.13 6.49
CA VAL A 136 -19.56 -4.17 7.31
C VAL A 136 -19.64 -3.20 8.49
N ASP A 137 -19.00 -3.54 9.61
CA ASP A 137 -18.92 -2.67 10.78
C ASP A 137 -17.88 -1.57 10.60
N TYR A 138 -16.74 -1.92 10.04
CA TYR A 138 -15.57 -1.04 9.87
C TYR A 138 -15.02 -1.11 8.46
N VAL A 139 -14.49 0.03 7.99
CA VAL A 139 -13.73 0.11 6.74
C VAL A 139 -12.37 0.75 7.03
N THR A 140 -11.31 0.05 6.66
CA THR A 140 -9.97 0.64 6.60
C THR A 140 -9.78 1.23 5.21
N LEU A 141 -9.59 2.55 5.14
CA LEU A 141 -9.64 3.34 3.91
C LEU A 141 -8.27 3.93 3.61
N GLU A 142 -7.61 3.44 2.57
CA GLU A 142 -6.32 3.96 2.08
C GLU A 142 -6.53 5.16 1.15
N THR A 143 -5.78 6.27 1.36
CA THR A 143 -5.74 7.40 0.41
C THR A 143 -5.07 6.98 -0.90
N GLY A 144 -5.54 7.54 -2.02
CA GLY A 144 -4.90 7.33 -3.32
C GLY A 144 -3.63 8.15 -3.48
N LEU A 145 -3.73 9.47 -3.32
CA LEU A 145 -2.62 10.40 -3.51
C LEU A 145 -2.76 11.64 -2.62
N GLY A 146 -1.76 11.87 -1.79
CA GLY A 146 -1.74 13.02 -0.88
C GLY A 146 -2.64 12.78 0.33
N GLY A 147 -3.65 13.60 0.51
CA GLY A 147 -4.64 13.56 1.59
C GLY A 147 -5.65 14.68 1.45
N ARG A 148 -5.22 15.94 1.59
CA ARG A 148 -6.10 17.13 1.63
C ARG A 148 -7.11 17.21 0.49
N LEU A 149 -6.73 16.84 -0.72
CA LEU A 149 -7.57 16.83 -1.92
C LEU A 149 -7.80 15.41 -2.45
N ASP A 150 -7.52 14.39 -1.65
CA ASP A 150 -7.83 13.01 -2.03
C ASP A 150 -9.32 12.75 -1.91
N ALA A 151 -9.89 12.03 -2.86
CA ALA A 151 -11.34 11.75 -2.86
C ALA A 151 -11.80 11.04 -1.56
N THR A 152 -10.93 10.23 -0.93
CA THR A 152 -11.24 9.56 0.33
C THR A 152 -11.51 10.53 1.48
N THR A 153 -11.00 11.77 1.40
CA THR A 153 -11.24 12.84 2.40
C THR A 153 -12.68 13.40 2.32
N ALA A 154 -13.44 13.05 1.27
CA ALA A 154 -14.88 13.30 1.24
C ALA A 154 -15.67 12.41 2.23
N VAL A 155 -15.06 11.32 2.72
CA VAL A 155 -15.63 10.46 3.75
C VAL A 155 -15.40 11.12 5.11
N GLU A 156 -16.45 11.75 5.63
CA GLU A 156 -16.39 12.52 6.87
C GLU A 156 -16.44 11.64 8.12
N ASN A 157 -15.91 12.16 9.24
CA ASN A 157 -15.97 11.55 10.58
C ASN A 157 -15.36 10.14 10.69
N PRO A 158 -14.09 9.96 10.31
CA PRO A 158 -13.38 8.71 10.59
C PRO A 158 -13.25 8.50 12.12
N ALA A 159 -13.16 7.23 12.55
CA ALA A 159 -12.90 6.89 13.95
C ALA A 159 -11.46 7.25 14.37
N ALA A 160 -10.52 7.15 13.44
CA ALA A 160 -9.14 7.61 13.58
C ALA A 160 -8.53 7.95 12.22
N CYS A 161 -7.53 8.84 12.24
CA CYS A 161 -6.65 9.11 11.11
C CYS A 161 -5.27 8.49 11.42
N VAL A 162 -4.71 7.73 10.48
CA VAL A 162 -3.39 7.12 10.62
C VAL A 162 -2.49 7.63 9.51
N ILE A 163 -1.29 8.12 9.86
CA ILE A 163 -0.34 8.62 8.87
C ILE A 163 0.96 7.82 9.00
N THR A 164 1.24 7.03 7.97
CA THR A 164 2.43 6.19 7.88
C THR A 164 3.66 7.02 7.49
N SER A 165 4.78 6.40 7.16
CA SER A 165 6.01 7.11 6.81
C SER A 165 5.80 8.12 5.69
N ILE A 166 6.49 9.26 5.81
CA ILE A 166 6.49 10.34 4.81
C ILE A 166 7.89 10.46 4.25
N SER A 167 7.97 10.50 2.92
CA SER A 167 9.20 10.68 2.16
C SER A 167 8.89 11.38 0.84
N LEU A 168 9.92 11.79 0.10
CA LEU A 168 9.76 12.40 -1.21
C LEU A 168 9.17 11.38 -2.20
N ASP A 169 7.98 11.68 -2.69
CA ASP A 169 7.30 10.95 -3.77
C ASP A 169 6.24 11.85 -4.39
N HIS A 170 5.92 11.63 -5.66
CA HIS A 170 4.93 12.41 -6.39
C HIS A 170 5.12 13.93 -6.27
N MET A 171 6.38 14.38 -6.30
CA MET A 171 6.79 15.78 -6.04
C MET A 171 6.08 16.77 -6.96
N GLN A 172 5.80 16.41 -8.19
CA GLN A 172 5.04 17.22 -9.16
C GLN A 172 3.60 17.55 -8.71
N TYR A 173 3.06 16.84 -7.72
CA TYR A 173 1.68 17.04 -7.22
C TYR A 173 1.62 17.45 -5.75
N LEU A 174 2.55 16.99 -4.92
CA LEU A 174 2.47 17.11 -3.46
C LEU A 174 3.45 18.13 -2.87
N GLY A 175 4.42 18.60 -3.66
CA GLY A 175 5.46 19.53 -3.21
C GLY A 175 6.86 18.93 -3.29
N ASN A 176 7.86 19.77 -3.05
CA ASN A 176 9.28 19.46 -3.26
C ASN A 176 10.03 19.19 -1.95
N THR A 177 9.34 19.26 -0.82
CA THR A 177 9.91 19.05 0.52
C THR A 177 9.06 18.07 1.31
N VAL A 178 9.68 17.39 2.28
CA VAL A 178 8.98 16.47 3.21
C VAL A 178 7.87 17.21 3.95
N SER A 179 8.11 18.46 4.38
CA SER A 179 7.12 19.28 5.08
C SER A 179 5.89 19.60 4.21
N GLU A 180 6.06 19.91 2.92
CA GLU A 180 4.95 20.15 1.99
C GLU A 180 4.12 18.87 1.80
N ILE A 181 4.79 17.74 1.55
CA ILE A 181 4.14 16.44 1.41
C ILE A 181 3.41 16.03 2.69
N ALA A 182 4.01 16.30 3.86
CA ALA A 182 3.39 16.11 5.15
C ALA A 182 2.12 16.94 5.31
N GLY A 183 2.14 18.23 4.91
CA GLY A 183 0.97 19.11 4.92
C GLY A 183 -0.20 18.58 4.08
N GLU A 184 0.08 18.04 2.89
CA GLU A 184 -0.94 17.41 2.05
C GLU A 184 -1.54 16.17 2.71
N LYS A 185 -0.72 15.34 3.37
CA LYS A 185 -1.19 14.12 4.06
C LYS A 185 -1.92 14.44 5.36
N ALA A 186 -1.48 15.44 6.11
CA ALA A 186 -2.16 15.94 7.30
C ALA A 186 -3.60 16.41 7.01
N GLY A 187 -3.89 16.74 5.74
CA GLY A 187 -5.22 17.12 5.29
C GLY A 187 -6.32 16.07 5.44
N ILE A 188 -6.01 14.82 5.84
CA ILE A 188 -7.01 13.82 6.23
C ILE A 188 -7.51 14.00 7.66
N MET A 189 -6.84 14.82 8.47
CA MET A 189 -7.20 15.03 9.87
C MET A 189 -8.54 15.77 9.98
N VAL A 190 -9.36 15.31 10.91
CA VAL A 190 -10.70 15.88 11.18
C VAL A 190 -10.71 16.40 12.61
N PRO A 191 -11.28 17.60 12.88
CA PRO A 191 -11.28 18.17 14.22
C PRO A 191 -11.78 17.21 15.30
N GLY A 192 -10.98 17.04 16.37
CA GLY A 192 -11.30 16.18 17.51
C GLY A 192 -11.11 14.68 17.30
N VAL A 193 -10.80 14.23 16.07
CA VAL A 193 -10.55 12.82 15.76
C VAL A 193 -9.11 12.46 16.12
N PRO A 194 -8.85 11.31 16.77
CA PRO A 194 -7.49 10.90 17.12
C PRO A 194 -6.63 10.63 15.89
N VAL A 195 -5.36 11.07 15.97
CA VAL A 195 -4.35 10.92 14.92
C VAL A 195 -3.18 10.09 15.44
N ILE A 196 -2.83 9.05 14.71
CA ILE A 196 -1.66 8.21 14.98
C ILE A 196 -0.68 8.37 13.81
N TYR A 197 0.58 8.70 14.07
CA TYR A 197 1.51 8.93 12.97
C TYR A 197 2.94 8.45 13.23
N ASP A 198 3.64 8.15 12.13
CA ASP A 198 5.07 7.86 12.14
C ASP A 198 5.86 9.16 12.35
N GLY A 199 6.58 9.24 13.46
CA GLY A 199 7.38 10.40 13.89
C GLY A 199 8.87 10.27 13.62
N ASN A 200 9.31 9.34 12.76
CA ASN A 200 10.73 9.12 12.49
C ASN A 200 11.40 10.25 11.71
N ASP A 201 10.66 10.93 10.85
CA ASP A 201 11.14 12.13 10.18
C ASP A 201 10.73 13.37 11.00
N PRO A 202 11.69 14.19 11.48
CA PRO A 202 11.39 15.32 12.36
C PRO A 202 10.60 16.44 11.69
N ASP A 203 10.81 16.68 10.39
CA ASP A 203 10.11 17.72 9.62
C ASP A 203 8.65 17.32 9.42
N ALA A 204 8.41 16.07 9.01
CA ALA A 204 7.06 15.53 8.91
C ALA A 204 6.34 15.53 10.27
N ALA A 205 7.00 15.06 11.33
CA ALA A 205 6.43 15.00 12.69
C ALA A 205 6.05 16.39 13.20
N GLY A 206 6.86 17.41 12.90
CA GLY A 206 6.58 18.81 13.24
C GLY A 206 5.27 19.29 12.60
N VAL A 207 5.09 19.04 11.30
CA VAL A 207 3.87 19.39 10.57
C VAL A 207 2.65 18.65 11.10
N MET A 208 2.78 17.33 11.39
CA MET A 208 1.67 16.54 11.95
C MET A 208 1.21 17.08 13.28
N ARG A 209 2.14 17.40 14.19
CA ARG A 209 1.84 17.94 15.51
C ARG A 209 1.14 19.29 15.42
N GLU A 210 1.70 20.22 14.65
CA GLU A 210 1.10 21.55 14.47
C GLU A 210 -0.33 21.45 13.90
N HIS A 211 -0.55 20.57 12.91
CA HIS A 211 -1.86 20.38 12.30
C HIS A 211 -2.87 19.78 13.27
N ALA A 212 -2.45 18.76 14.04
CA ALA A 212 -3.29 18.13 15.06
C ALA A 212 -3.67 19.11 16.18
N GLU A 213 -2.71 19.90 16.69
CA GLU A 213 -2.95 20.93 17.70
C GLU A 213 -3.94 22.00 17.21
N LYS A 214 -3.77 22.48 15.98
CA LYS A 214 -4.65 23.45 15.33
C LYS A 214 -6.11 22.96 15.22
N LEU A 215 -6.28 21.65 14.98
CA LEU A 215 -7.60 21.02 14.84
C LEU A 215 -8.15 20.48 16.17
N GLY A 216 -7.38 20.57 17.29
CA GLY A 216 -7.77 20.00 18.57
C GLY A 216 -7.86 18.48 18.55
N CYS A 217 -7.06 17.82 17.72
CA CYS A 217 -7.00 16.37 17.62
C CYS A 217 -6.12 15.78 18.74
N PRO A 218 -6.57 14.75 19.46
CA PRO A 218 -5.65 13.91 20.21
C PRO A 218 -4.65 13.27 19.25
N TYR A 219 -3.35 13.35 19.52
CA TYR A 219 -2.33 12.79 18.63
C TYR A 219 -1.35 11.88 19.33
N TYR A 220 -0.83 10.90 18.60
CA TYR A 220 0.06 9.85 19.09
C TYR A 220 1.20 9.65 18.09
N GLU A 221 2.35 10.17 18.44
CA GLU A 221 3.60 10.03 17.68
C GLU A 221 4.24 8.69 18.02
N LEU A 222 4.64 7.92 17.02
CA LEU A 222 5.40 6.68 17.18
C LEU A 222 6.72 6.76 16.43
N LYS A 223 7.79 6.30 17.07
CA LYS A 223 9.14 6.23 16.50
C LYS A 223 9.68 4.81 16.53
N ARG A 224 10.73 4.56 15.75
CA ARG A 224 11.43 3.25 15.77
C ARG A 224 11.94 2.89 17.15
N GLU A 225 12.36 3.88 17.95
CA GLU A 225 12.82 3.69 19.33
C GLU A 225 11.73 3.20 20.29
N ASP A 226 10.44 3.38 19.94
CA ASP A 226 9.30 2.85 20.68
C ASP A 226 9.05 1.37 20.42
N THR A 227 9.79 0.78 19.48
CA THR A 227 9.71 -0.65 19.15
C THR A 227 11.02 -1.35 19.50
N GLU A 228 10.94 -2.64 19.80
CA GLU A 228 12.09 -3.50 20.00
C GLU A 228 11.93 -4.78 19.18
N ILE A 229 12.87 -5.03 18.26
CA ILE A 229 12.89 -6.24 17.46
C ILE A 229 13.69 -7.31 18.20
N HIS A 230 13.03 -8.38 18.61
CA HIS A 230 13.65 -9.49 19.34
C HIS A 230 14.25 -10.54 18.39
N LYS A 231 13.60 -10.78 17.25
CA LYS A 231 14.05 -11.80 16.28
C LYS A 231 13.54 -11.52 14.87
N ILE A 232 14.39 -11.76 13.88
CA ILE A 232 14.04 -11.80 12.46
C ILE A 232 14.36 -13.18 11.94
N THR A 233 13.43 -13.81 11.24
CA THR A 233 13.58 -15.11 10.59
C THR A 233 13.07 -15.02 9.14
N LYS A 234 13.25 -16.09 8.36
CA LYS A 234 12.66 -16.20 7.02
C LYS A 234 11.11 -16.25 7.02
N ASP A 235 10.52 -16.53 8.18
CA ASP A 235 9.06 -16.70 8.33
C ASP A 235 8.37 -15.50 8.99
N GLY A 236 9.15 -14.55 9.56
CA GLY A 236 8.58 -13.36 10.17
C GLY A 236 9.47 -12.66 11.21
N ILE A 237 8.92 -11.63 11.79
CA ILE A 237 9.56 -10.80 12.81
C ILE A 237 8.79 -10.89 14.12
N ARG A 238 9.56 -11.02 15.22
CA ARG A 238 9.06 -10.89 16.59
C ARG A 238 9.51 -9.56 17.17
N PHE A 239 8.56 -8.77 17.68
CA PHE A 239 8.82 -7.45 18.23
C PHE A 239 7.90 -7.12 19.41
N SER A 240 8.23 -6.06 20.18
CA SER A 240 7.36 -5.46 21.20
C SER A 240 7.28 -3.94 21.02
N LEU A 241 6.21 -3.35 21.57
CA LEU A 241 6.11 -1.91 21.76
C LEU A 241 6.53 -1.54 23.20
N LYS A 242 7.31 -0.48 23.35
CA LYS A 242 7.61 0.14 24.65
C LYS A 242 6.44 1.02 25.09
N ASP A 243 5.34 0.39 25.42
CA ASP A 243 4.08 1.06 25.78
C ASP A 243 3.58 0.57 27.14
N LYS A 244 3.02 1.48 27.95
CA LYS A 244 2.54 1.15 29.31
C LYS A 244 1.34 0.20 29.32
N THR A 245 0.54 0.21 28.25
CA THR A 245 -0.68 -0.60 28.15
C THR A 245 -0.35 -2.06 27.89
N TYR A 246 0.59 -2.30 26.97
CA TYR A 246 0.93 -3.67 26.56
C TYR A 246 2.17 -4.21 27.27
N GLY A 247 2.96 -3.36 27.96
CA GLY A 247 4.13 -3.76 28.73
C GLY A 247 5.10 -4.61 27.89
N ASP A 248 5.44 -5.79 28.42
CA ASP A 248 6.33 -6.75 27.76
C ASP A 248 5.63 -7.62 26.71
N THR A 249 4.46 -7.20 26.19
CA THR A 249 3.75 -7.97 25.20
C THR A 249 4.55 -8.07 23.91
N VAL A 250 4.78 -9.30 23.47
CA VAL A 250 5.47 -9.63 22.23
C VAL A 250 4.46 -9.94 21.14
N PHE A 251 4.66 -9.36 19.97
CA PHE A 251 3.89 -9.58 18.76
C PHE A 251 4.73 -10.32 17.71
N ASP A 252 4.11 -11.22 16.98
CA ASP A 252 4.69 -11.87 15.81
C ASP A 252 4.00 -11.33 14.56
N ILE A 253 4.77 -11.01 13.52
CA ILE A 253 4.24 -10.61 12.20
C ILE A 253 4.87 -11.48 11.10
N PRO A 254 4.10 -11.93 10.09
CA PRO A 254 4.58 -12.83 9.05
C PRO A 254 5.25 -12.08 7.89
N PHE A 255 6.11 -11.11 8.22
CA PHE A 255 6.86 -10.29 7.28
C PHE A 255 8.34 -10.29 7.66
N ILE A 256 9.21 -10.27 6.66
CA ILE A 256 10.67 -10.33 6.84
C ILE A 256 11.33 -8.95 6.85
N ALA A 257 10.63 -7.92 6.40
CA ALA A 257 11.17 -6.57 6.28
C ALA A 257 10.98 -5.76 7.58
N ARG A 258 12.06 -5.15 8.06
CA ARG A 258 12.07 -4.35 9.29
C ARG A 258 11.06 -3.20 9.30
N TYR A 259 10.79 -2.58 8.15
CA TYR A 259 9.84 -1.47 8.05
C TYR A 259 8.39 -1.90 8.40
N GLN A 260 8.07 -3.18 8.25
CA GLN A 260 6.75 -3.70 8.64
C GLN A 260 6.50 -3.61 10.15
N VAL A 261 7.55 -3.55 10.96
CA VAL A 261 7.41 -3.34 12.40
C VAL A 261 6.76 -2.00 12.72
N MET A 262 7.15 -0.92 12.01
CA MET A 262 6.50 0.39 12.19
C MET A 262 5.04 0.37 11.71
N ASN A 263 4.75 -0.25 10.57
CA ASN A 263 3.37 -0.38 10.08
C ASN A 263 2.50 -1.16 11.07
N ALA A 264 3.02 -2.25 11.63
CA ALA A 264 2.37 -3.03 12.67
C ALA A 264 2.20 -2.23 13.98
N ALA A 265 3.22 -1.48 14.39
CA ALA A 265 3.17 -0.63 15.57
C ALA A 265 2.10 0.47 15.47
N LEU A 266 1.99 1.12 14.31
CA LEU A 266 0.92 2.08 14.02
C LEU A 266 -0.46 1.44 14.13
N ALA A 267 -0.62 0.21 13.60
CA ALA A 267 -1.88 -0.53 13.72
C ALA A 267 -2.20 -0.90 15.17
N VAL A 268 -1.22 -1.43 15.93
CA VAL A 268 -1.39 -1.73 17.37
C VAL A 268 -1.80 -0.48 18.13
N LYS A 269 -1.12 0.66 17.88
CA LYS A 269 -1.44 1.93 18.54
C LYS A 269 -2.83 2.45 18.16
N THR A 270 -3.24 2.28 16.91
CA THR A 270 -4.58 2.66 16.44
C THR A 270 -5.65 1.88 17.20
N ILE A 271 -5.50 0.56 17.31
CA ILE A 271 -6.44 -0.28 18.07
C ILE A 271 -6.48 0.12 19.55
N GLN A 272 -5.32 0.37 20.17
CA GLN A 272 -5.23 0.85 21.55
C GLN A 272 -5.98 2.17 21.76
N VAL A 273 -5.77 3.14 20.88
CA VAL A 273 -6.42 4.46 20.98
C VAL A 273 -7.93 4.36 20.82
N LEU A 274 -8.39 3.38 20.06
CA LEU A 274 -9.81 3.13 19.82
C LEU A 274 -10.47 2.15 20.81
N GLU A 275 -9.75 1.65 21.83
CA GLU A 275 -10.22 0.59 22.73
C GLU A 275 -11.62 0.84 23.33
N ASN A 276 -11.91 2.08 23.73
CA ASN A 276 -13.22 2.46 24.27
C ASN A 276 -14.35 2.45 23.23
N GLN A 277 -14.03 2.51 21.95
CA GLN A 277 -15.00 2.53 20.84
C GLN A 277 -15.05 1.19 20.13
N ILE A 278 -13.92 0.49 20.07
CA ILE A 278 -13.70 -0.77 19.36
C ILE A 278 -12.97 -1.73 20.33
N PRO A 279 -13.69 -2.42 21.22
CA PRO A 279 -13.07 -3.38 22.13
C PRO A 279 -12.38 -4.51 21.35
N VAL A 280 -11.08 -4.70 21.58
CA VAL A 280 -10.29 -5.78 20.98
C VAL A 280 -9.50 -6.46 22.10
N SER A 281 -9.66 -7.78 22.25
CA SER A 281 -8.87 -8.52 23.25
C SER A 281 -7.39 -8.62 22.84
N LEU A 282 -6.49 -8.77 23.80
CA LEU A 282 -5.07 -8.94 23.50
C LEU A 282 -4.80 -10.18 22.64
N GLU A 283 -5.59 -11.25 22.84
CA GLU A 283 -5.52 -12.47 22.04
C GLU A 283 -5.88 -12.19 20.58
N ALA A 284 -6.97 -11.46 20.33
CA ALA A 284 -7.39 -11.07 18.98
C ALA A 284 -6.36 -10.14 18.32
N LEU A 285 -5.80 -9.19 19.08
CA LEU A 285 -4.75 -8.31 18.60
C LEU A 285 -3.52 -9.10 18.15
N LYS A 286 -3.01 -10.03 18.98
CA LYS A 286 -1.87 -10.89 18.63
C LYS A 286 -2.18 -11.80 17.44
N ALA A 287 -3.37 -12.39 17.42
CA ALA A 287 -3.78 -13.28 16.33
C ALA A 287 -3.87 -12.52 15.00
N GLY A 288 -4.46 -11.32 15.00
CA GLY A 288 -4.54 -10.47 13.81
C GLY A 288 -3.16 -10.07 13.30
N MET A 289 -2.25 -9.65 14.19
CA MET A 289 -0.86 -9.35 13.80
C MET A 289 -0.17 -10.55 13.14
N ALA A 290 -0.30 -11.74 13.71
CA ALA A 290 0.35 -12.96 13.22
C ALA A 290 -0.27 -13.51 11.92
N LYS A 291 -1.54 -13.23 11.65
CA LYS A 291 -2.27 -13.73 10.48
C LYS A 291 -2.29 -12.76 9.31
N THR A 292 -1.91 -11.50 9.52
CA THR A 292 -1.93 -10.47 8.47
C THR A 292 -1.23 -10.95 7.20
N ARG A 293 -1.86 -10.69 6.05
CA ARG A 293 -1.28 -10.93 4.71
C ARG A 293 -1.36 -9.64 3.92
N TRP A 294 -0.29 -9.31 3.23
CA TRP A 294 -0.26 -8.16 2.34
C TRP A 294 0.61 -8.43 1.13
N GLN A 295 0.05 -8.20 -0.04
CA GLN A 295 0.67 -8.57 -1.30
C GLN A 295 1.74 -7.57 -1.73
N GLY A 296 2.83 -8.07 -2.36
CA GLY A 296 3.86 -7.24 -2.99
C GLY A 296 4.69 -6.40 -2.03
N ARG A 297 4.80 -6.81 -0.76
CA ARG A 297 5.65 -6.15 0.25
C ARG A 297 6.54 -7.18 0.94
N MET A 298 7.70 -7.46 0.35
CA MET A 298 8.57 -8.57 0.76
C MET A 298 7.80 -9.89 0.90
N GLU A 299 6.88 -10.10 -0.04
CA GLU A 299 6.01 -11.28 -0.07
C GLU A 299 6.77 -12.48 -0.63
N THR A 300 6.81 -13.56 0.12
CA THR A 300 7.31 -14.85 -0.39
C THR A 300 6.22 -15.51 -1.22
N VAL A 301 6.38 -15.52 -2.54
CA VAL A 301 5.41 -16.07 -3.50
C VAL A 301 5.67 -17.53 -3.88
N LEU A 302 6.93 -17.96 -3.80
CA LEU A 302 7.40 -19.33 -3.98
C LEU A 302 8.61 -19.55 -3.05
N PRO A 303 9.01 -20.79 -2.79
CA PRO A 303 10.21 -21.07 -1.96
C PRO A 303 11.45 -20.32 -2.46
N GLY A 304 11.94 -19.38 -1.64
CA GLY A 304 13.09 -18.53 -1.95
C GLY A 304 12.85 -17.49 -3.05
N VAL A 305 11.61 -17.20 -3.41
CA VAL A 305 11.23 -16.13 -4.35
C VAL A 305 10.41 -15.07 -3.61
N ILE A 306 10.94 -13.86 -3.56
CA ILE A 306 10.37 -12.73 -2.85
C ILE A 306 10.05 -11.62 -3.84
N VAL A 307 8.85 -11.08 -3.77
CA VAL A 307 8.42 -9.92 -4.57
C VAL A 307 8.24 -8.71 -3.67
N ASP A 308 8.71 -7.55 -4.14
CA ASP A 308 8.54 -6.27 -3.45
C ASP A 308 8.25 -5.13 -4.43
N GLY A 309 7.29 -4.31 -4.09
CA GLY A 309 6.88 -3.17 -4.90
C GLY A 309 7.69 -1.89 -4.65
N ALA A 310 8.91 -1.97 -4.11
CA ALA A 310 9.79 -0.82 -3.97
C ALA A 310 10.04 -0.16 -5.34
N HIS A 311 9.72 1.12 -5.46
CA HIS A 311 9.74 1.87 -6.72
C HIS A 311 10.08 3.35 -6.54
N ASN A 312 10.53 3.75 -5.36
CA ASN A 312 11.04 5.06 -5.02
C ASN A 312 12.25 4.92 -4.11
N GLU A 313 12.98 6.00 -3.87
CA GLU A 313 14.22 6.01 -3.08
C GLU A 313 14.04 5.36 -1.70
N ASP A 314 13.04 5.81 -0.90
CA ASP A 314 12.77 5.24 0.42
C ASP A 314 12.39 3.76 0.36
N GLY A 315 11.58 3.35 -0.63
CA GLY A 315 11.22 1.96 -0.84
C GLY A 315 12.45 1.09 -1.14
N VAL A 316 13.35 1.57 -1.98
CA VAL A 316 14.60 0.87 -2.34
C VAL A 316 15.55 0.79 -1.14
N GLU A 317 15.69 1.85 -0.35
CA GLU A 317 16.45 1.79 0.91
C GLU A 317 15.92 0.70 1.85
N LYS A 318 14.60 0.59 2.01
CA LYS A 318 13.98 -0.46 2.83
C LYS A 318 14.18 -1.87 2.25
N PHE A 319 14.14 -2.00 0.93
CA PHE A 319 14.50 -3.23 0.24
C PHE A 319 15.95 -3.62 0.56
N VAL A 320 16.89 -2.70 0.37
CA VAL A 320 18.32 -2.91 0.61
C VAL A 320 18.59 -3.31 2.05
N GLU A 321 18.02 -2.58 3.05
CA GLU A 321 18.11 -2.92 4.47
C GLU A 321 17.71 -4.40 4.75
N THR A 322 16.71 -4.89 4.01
CA THR A 322 16.24 -6.27 4.17
C THR A 322 17.15 -7.27 3.46
N ALA A 323 17.53 -6.97 2.21
CA ALA A 323 18.38 -7.86 1.40
C ALA A 323 19.80 -8.03 2.01
N GLU A 324 20.35 -6.97 2.62
CA GLU A 324 21.64 -7.04 3.36
C GLU A 324 21.64 -8.07 4.50
N HIS A 325 20.50 -8.30 5.11
CA HIS A 325 20.41 -9.33 6.15
C HIS A 325 20.64 -10.72 5.59
N PHE A 326 20.13 -11.00 4.39
CA PHE A 326 20.19 -12.33 3.77
C PHE A 326 21.48 -12.57 2.98
N GLN A 327 22.09 -11.53 2.37
CA GLN A 327 23.29 -11.71 1.52
C GLN A 327 24.51 -12.33 2.21
N LYS A 328 24.54 -12.30 3.54
CA LYS A 328 25.64 -12.87 4.33
C LYS A 328 25.60 -14.39 4.37
N GLU A 329 24.44 -14.98 4.15
CA GLU A 329 24.21 -16.42 4.32
C GLU A 329 23.72 -17.09 3.04
N ILE A 330 23.11 -16.33 2.12
CA ILE A 330 22.38 -16.85 0.95
C ILE A 330 22.82 -16.10 -0.32
N PRO A 331 23.17 -16.81 -1.43
CA PRO A 331 23.40 -16.18 -2.73
C PRO A 331 22.13 -15.47 -3.23
N LEU A 332 22.25 -14.22 -3.67
CA LEU A 332 21.13 -13.41 -4.12
C LEU A 332 21.10 -13.29 -5.64
N THR A 333 19.91 -13.42 -6.20
CA THR A 333 19.56 -13.10 -7.60
C THR A 333 18.54 -11.97 -7.60
N LEU A 334 18.65 -11.05 -8.55
CA LEU A 334 17.71 -9.94 -8.72
C LEU A 334 16.98 -10.04 -10.06
N LEU A 335 15.67 -9.89 -10.04
CA LEU A 335 14.86 -9.53 -11.22
C LEU A 335 14.37 -8.11 -11.02
N PHE A 336 14.75 -7.20 -11.90
CA PHE A 336 14.47 -5.78 -11.77
C PHE A 336 13.72 -5.22 -12.98
N SER A 337 12.82 -4.30 -12.72
CA SER A 337 12.19 -3.46 -13.75
C SER A 337 11.82 -2.11 -13.14
N ALA A 338 11.77 -1.08 -13.97
CA ALA A 338 11.36 0.26 -13.54
C ALA A 338 10.42 0.90 -14.58
N VAL A 339 9.81 2.01 -14.21
CA VAL A 339 9.02 2.89 -15.08
C VAL A 339 9.73 4.25 -15.21
N ASP A 340 9.53 4.93 -16.33
CA ASP A 340 10.26 6.13 -16.76
C ASP A 340 9.99 7.38 -15.91
N ASP A 341 8.91 7.40 -15.12
CA ASP A 341 8.58 8.50 -14.21
C ASP A 341 9.27 8.38 -12.82
N LYS A 342 10.20 7.45 -12.66
CA LYS A 342 10.97 7.22 -11.44
C LYS A 342 12.46 7.39 -11.70
N ASP A 343 13.19 7.76 -10.66
CA ASP A 343 14.65 7.84 -10.73
C ASP A 343 15.28 6.45 -10.58
N TYR A 344 15.14 5.63 -11.63
CA TYR A 344 15.65 4.26 -11.63
C TYR A 344 17.19 4.19 -11.60
N THR A 345 17.88 5.25 -12.05
CA THR A 345 19.34 5.30 -12.00
C THR A 345 19.84 5.33 -10.56
N ASP A 346 19.29 6.21 -9.74
CA ASP A 346 19.66 6.30 -8.33
C ASP A 346 19.18 5.07 -7.53
N MET A 347 18.03 4.50 -7.90
CA MET A 347 17.56 3.23 -7.33
C MET A 347 18.56 2.10 -7.57
N ILE A 348 19.05 1.93 -8.82
CA ILE A 348 20.03 0.88 -9.18
C ILE A 348 21.35 1.12 -8.44
N ARG A 349 21.87 2.34 -8.42
CA ARG A 349 23.10 2.70 -7.71
C ARG A 349 23.01 2.41 -6.21
N THR A 350 21.89 2.76 -5.58
CA THR A 350 21.64 2.45 -4.17
C THR A 350 21.70 0.94 -3.93
N ILE A 351 21.04 0.15 -4.76
CA ILE A 351 21.06 -1.32 -4.70
C ILE A 351 22.49 -1.85 -4.85
N CYS A 352 23.20 -1.47 -5.91
CA CYS A 352 24.55 -1.98 -6.24
C CYS A 352 25.61 -1.55 -5.22
N SER A 353 25.44 -0.39 -4.57
CA SER A 353 26.39 0.10 -3.57
C SER A 353 26.47 -0.80 -2.32
N ARG A 354 25.40 -1.52 -2.00
CA ARG A 354 25.25 -2.28 -0.76
C ARG A 354 25.04 -3.78 -0.93
N ILE A 355 24.40 -4.19 -2.04
CA ILE A 355 24.09 -5.61 -2.28
C ILE A 355 24.99 -6.19 -3.37
N ARG A 356 25.44 -7.44 -3.16
CA ARG A 356 26.17 -8.22 -4.15
C ARG A 356 25.28 -9.32 -4.67
N PHE A 357 24.84 -9.17 -5.91
CA PHE A 357 24.06 -10.19 -6.60
C PHE A 357 24.98 -11.12 -7.39
N ARG A 358 24.64 -12.41 -7.38
CA ARG A 358 25.26 -13.42 -8.25
C ARG A 358 24.82 -13.23 -9.70
N HIS A 359 23.51 -12.95 -9.90
CA HIS A 359 22.91 -12.66 -11.19
C HIS A 359 21.93 -11.51 -11.07
N VAL A 360 21.88 -10.66 -12.08
CA VAL A 360 20.84 -9.65 -12.26
C VAL A 360 20.17 -9.87 -13.60
N ILE A 361 18.87 -10.00 -13.60
CA ILE A 361 18.05 -10.03 -14.80
C ILE A 361 17.22 -8.75 -14.80
N VAL A 362 17.22 -8.01 -15.89
CA VAL A 362 16.35 -6.85 -16.08
C VAL A 362 15.27 -7.17 -17.09
N THR A 363 14.06 -6.65 -16.83
CA THR A 363 12.92 -6.89 -17.70
C THR A 363 12.08 -5.63 -17.88
N GLN A 364 11.15 -5.65 -18.83
CA GLN A 364 10.32 -4.51 -19.17
C GLN A 364 8.87 -4.78 -18.79
N VAL A 365 8.32 -3.97 -17.86
CA VAL A 365 6.90 -4.04 -17.54
C VAL A 365 6.04 -3.38 -18.62
N GLY A 366 4.80 -3.84 -18.77
CA GLY A 366 3.87 -3.38 -19.80
C GLY A 366 3.51 -1.88 -19.72
N GLY A 367 2.90 -1.36 -20.80
CA GLY A 367 2.41 0.02 -20.86
C GLY A 367 3.32 1.00 -21.62
N TYR A 368 2.95 2.28 -21.60
CA TYR A 368 3.63 3.37 -22.32
C TYR A 368 4.73 4.07 -21.51
N ARG A 369 4.93 3.71 -20.23
CA ARG A 369 6.01 4.22 -19.36
C ARG A 369 7.17 3.22 -19.27
N LYS A 370 7.55 2.62 -20.39
CA LYS A 370 8.57 1.59 -20.47
C LYS A 370 9.96 2.18 -20.43
N VAL A 371 10.86 1.58 -19.65
CA VAL A 371 12.29 1.79 -19.74
C VAL A 371 12.88 0.65 -20.58
N PRO A 372 13.72 0.94 -21.60
CA PRO A 372 14.38 -0.11 -22.38
C PRO A 372 15.24 -1.02 -21.50
N VAL A 373 15.15 -2.31 -21.70
CA VAL A 373 15.88 -3.31 -20.87
C VAL A 373 17.39 -3.13 -20.94
N GLU A 374 17.93 -2.78 -22.11
CA GLU A 374 19.36 -2.55 -22.27
C GLU A 374 19.87 -1.33 -21.49
N GLU A 375 19.05 -0.29 -21.38
CA GLU A 375 19.37 0.89 -20.57
C GLU A 375 19.51 0.53 -19.08
N LEU A 376 18.56 -0.27 -18.55
CA LEU A 376 18.66 -0.78 -17.18
C LEU A 376 19.89 -1.68 -17.01
N ALA A 377 20.15 -2.55 -17.99
CA ALA A 377 21.28 -3.47 -17.93
C ALA A 377 22.63 -2.75 -17.95
N GLU A 378 22.76 -1.68 -18.75
CA GLU A 378 23.98 -0.86 -18.81
C GLU A 378 24.29 -0.23 -17.46
N ILE A 379 23.31 0.34 -16.76
CA ILE A 379 23.52 0.93 -15.43
C ILE A 379 24.02 -0.12 -14.43
N PHE A 380 23.42 -1.30 -14.40
CA PHE A 380 23.89 -2.38 -13.53
C PHE A 380 25.34 -2.83 -13.86
N ARG A 381 25.71 -2.88 -15.15
CA ARG A 381 27.09 -3.21 -15.59
C ARG A 381 28.09 -2.13 -15.19
N GLU A 382 27.73 -0.85 -15.36
CA GLU A 382 28.53 0.30 -14.94
C GLU A 382 28.80 0.30 -13.43
N ASP A 383 27.81 -0.10 -12.64
CA ASP A 383 27.93 -0.23 -11.17
C ASP A 383 28.58 -1.58 -10.72
N GLY A 384 29.17 -2.32 -11.67
CA GLY A 384 30.08 -3.42 -11.41
C GLY A 384 29.40 -4.78 -11.16
N VAL A 385 28.14 -4.97 -11.57
CA VAL A 385 27.51 -6.29 -11.50
C VAL A 385 28.08 -7.19 -12.60
N PRO A 386 28.65 -8.38 -12.27
CA PRO A 386 29.37 -9.19 -13.25
C PRO A 386 28.48 -9.92 -14.25
N GLU A 387 27.28 -10.32 -13.84
CA GLU A 387 26.35 -11.14 -14.63
C GLU A 387 25.00 -10.41 -14.75
N VAL A 388 24.79 -9.72 -15.89
CA VAL A 388 23.55 -8.96 -16.18
C VAL A 388 22.95 -9.42 -17.49
N GLU A 389 21.71 -9.89 -17.45
CA GLU A 389 20.93 -10.31 -18.61
C GLU A 389 19.74 -9.35 -18.82
N ALA A 390 19.48 -8.98 -20.07
CA ALA A 390 18.33 -8.16 -20.48
C ALA A 390 17.32 -9.06 -21.22
N ILE A 391 16.11 -9.18 -20.67
CA ILE A 391 15.02 -10.01 -21.23
C ILE A 391 13.73 -9.22 -21.17
N GLU A 392 13.18 -8.83 -22.34
CA GLU A 392 11.97 -7.98 -22.40
C GLU A 392 10.74 -8.66 -21.81
N ASP A 393 10.52 -9.94 -22.14
CA ASP A 393 9.31 -10.68 -21.73
C ASP A 393 9.37 -11.06 -20.24
N VAL A 394 8.46 -10.53 -19.42
CA VAL A 394 8.44 -10.78 -17.98
C VAL A 394 8.33 -12.26 -17.61
N PRO A 395 7.44 -13.06 -18.21
CA PRO A 395 7.42 -14.51 -17.99
C PRO A 395 8.75 -15.20 -18.23
N ALA A 396 9.42 -14.92 -19.36
CA ALA A 396 10.73 -15.50 -19.68
C ALA A 396 11.82 -15.02 -18.71
N ALA A 397 11.83 -13.73 -18.37
CA ALA A 397 12.76 -13.15 -17.40
C ALA A 397 12.59 -13.79 -16.01
N PHE A 398 11.36 -13.97 -15.56
CA PHE A 398 11.07 -14.63 -14.29
C PHE A 398 11.52 -16.09 -14.26
N GLU A 399 11.26 -16.86 -15.31
CA GLU A 399 11.73 -18.25 -15.42
C GLU A 399 13.27 -18.33 -15.40
N ARG A 400 13.92 -17.42 -16.12
CA ARG A 400 15.38 -17.32 -16.14
C ARG A 400 15.92 -16.99 -14.76
N ALA A 401 15.36 -15.98 -14.09
CA ALA A 401 15.76 -15.58 -12.74
C ALA A 401 15.53 -16.69 -11.70
N ALA A 402 14.40 -17.38 -11.77
CA ALA A 402 14.08 -18.51 -10.89
C ALA A 402 15.05 -19.67 -11.06
N LYS A 403 15.52 -19.92 -12.29
CA LYS A 403 16.56 -20.93 -12.59
C LYS A 403 17.92 -20.51 -12.03
N GLU A 404 18.34 -19.25 -12.23
CA GLU A 404 19.63 -18.74 -11.74
C GLU A 404 19.70 -18.62 -10.22
N LYS A 405 18.57 -18.45 -9.55
CA LYS A 405 18.47 -18.52 -8.09
C LYS A 405 19.08 -19.82 -7.54
N GLY A 406 18.87 -20.92 -8.23
CA GLY A 406 19.26 -22.25 -7.73
C GLY A 406 18.40 -22.71 -6.54
N GLU A 407 18.77 -23.85 -5.94
CA GLU A 407 18.03 -24.43 -4.80
C GLU A 407 18.29 -23.67 -3.50
N ASP A 408 19.55 -23.27 -3.26
CA ASP A 408 20.00 -22.63 -2.02
C ASP A 408 19.97 -21.08 -2.07
N GLY A 409 19.60 -20.50 -3.21
CA GLY A 409 19.59 -19.06 -3.42
C GLY A 409 18.26 -18.40 -3.10
N MET A 410 18.26 -17.06 -3.08
CA MET A 410 17.08 -16.23 -2.96
C MET A 410 16.96 -15.30 -4.16
N LEU A 411 15.76 -15.24 -4.75
CA LEU A 411 15.41 -14.33 -5.83
C LEU A 411 14.58 -13.19 -5.27
N PHE A 412 15.03 -11.96 -5.49
CA PHE A 412 14.21 -10.77 -5.27
C PHE A 412 13.72 -10.22 -6.61
N CYS A 413 12.42 -9.91 -6.68
CA CYS A 413 11.78 -9.28 -7.82
C CYS A 413 11.29 -7.90 -7.39
N VAL A 414 11.93 -6.82 -7.89
CA VAL A 414 11.83 -5.47 -7.31
C VAL A 414 11.83 -4.40 -8.40
N GLY A 415 11.42 -3.18 -8.03
CA GLY A 415 11.54 -1.96 -8.83
C GLY A 415 10.22 -1.43 -9.37
N SER A 416 9.16 -2.26 -9.40
CA SER A 416 7.85 -1.83 -9.86
C SER A 416 6.72 -2.70 -9.30
N LEU A 417 5.61 -2.08 -8.90
CA LEU A 417 4.37 -2.80 -8.58
C LEU A 417 3.80 -3.55 -9.81
N TYR A 418 4.02 -3.01 -11.02
CA TYR A 418 3.61 -3.71 -12.25
C TYR A 418 4.37 -5.02 -12.43
N LEU A 419 5.68 -5.04 -12.14
CA LEU A 419 6.48 -6.27 -12.16
C LEU A 419 5.91 -7.32 -11.20
N VAL A 420 5.60 -6.91 -9.97
CA VAL A 420 4.99 -7.79 -8.98
C VAL A 420 3.68 -8.38 -9.49
N GLY A 421 2.82 -7.54 -10.07
CA GLY A 421 1.54 -7.97 -10.67
C GLY A 421 1.73 -9.01 -11.78
N GLU A 422 2.63 -8.74 -12.73
CA GLU A 422 2.89 -9.66 -13.85
C GLU A 422 3.47 -11.01 -13.36
N ILE A 423 4.39 -10.99 -12.39
CA ILE A 423 4.94 -12.23 -11.79
C ILE A 423 3.83 -13.05 -11.11
N LYS A 424 2.97 -12.40 -10.32
CA LYS A 424 1.83 -13.08 -9.67
C LYS A 424 0.87 -13.67 -10.70
N ALA A 425 0.61 -12.96 -11.80
CA ALA A 425 -0.18 -13.49 -12.90
C ALA A 425 0.46 -14.73 -13.56
N VAL A 426 1.79 -14.72 -13.75
CA VAL A 426 2.55 -15.89 -14.25
C VAL A 426 2.40 -17.09 -13.31
N ILE A 427 2.60 -16.88 -12.01
CA ILE A 427 2.49 -17.94 -10.99
C ILE A 427 1.08 -18.53 -10.97
N ARG A 428 0.03 -17.68 -10.98
CA ARG A 428 -1.38 -18.13 -11.03
C ARG A 428 -1.67 -18.97 -12.27
N ARG A 429 -1.22 -18.53 -13.47
CA ARG A 429 -1.46 -19.24 -14.75
C ARG A 429 -0.77 -20.61 -14.79
N LYS A 430 0.43 -20.72 -14.21
CA LYS A 430 1.19 -21.97 -14.20
C LYS A 430 0.82 -22.91 -13.05
N LYS A 431 -0.05 -22.50 -12.13
CA LYS A 431 -0.40 -23.25 -10.92
C LYS A 431 0.83 -23.68 -10.10
N LEU A 432 1.88 -22.80 -10.09
CA LEU A 432 3.09 -22.99 -9.30
C LEU A 432 2.86 -22.70 -7.81
#